data_df0ddff504c5c18cc97dce64bc9a3ae9
#
_entry.id   df0ddff504c5c18cc97dce64bc9a3ae9
#
_cell.length_a   1.000
_cell.length_b   1.000
_cell.length_c   1.000
_cell.angle_alpha   90.00
_cell.angle_beta   90.00
_cell.angle_gamma   90.00
#
_symmetry.space_group_name_H-M   'P 1'
#
loop_
_entity.id
_entity.type
_entity.pdbx_description
1 polymer ?
#
loop_
_entity_poly.entity_id
_entity_poly.type
_entity_poly.pdbx_seq_one_letter_code
_entity_poly.pdbx_strand_id
1 'polypeptide(L)'
;EVVDELAGQEFGYSLDAYRSRLVIWSGSMEKPVRVNKVCSSIDILPTLLNLMGAEYDSRLIIGRDILSDSAGLVLFPDRSYVTDTYEYNAALGTIVGDVSDETFDAMQLYVADKFTAADNITETGYYSYVAEYLGK
;
A
#
# COMPACT_ATOMS: atom_id res chain seq x y z
N GLU A 1 -5.76 17.94 13.66
CA GLU A 1 -5.48 19.08 14.56
C GLU A 1 -3.97 19.34 14.63
N VAL A 2 -3.13 18.42 15.18
CA VAL A 2 -1.66 18.61 15.23
C VAL A 2 -1.04 18.66 13.83
N VAL A 3 -1.50 17.81 12.91
CA VAL A 3 -1.02 17.76 11.52
C VAL A 3 -1.43 19.02 10.78
N ASP A 4 -2.65 19.52 11.01
CA ASP A 4 -3.18 20.74 10.40
C ASP A 4 -2.36 21.96 10.85
N GLU A 5 -2.03 22.02 12.15
CA GLU A 5 -1.22 23.11 12.72
C GLU A 5 0.21 23.12 12.13
N LEU A 6 0.86 21.94 12.02
CA LEU A 6 2.21 21.83 11.46
C LEU A 6 2.25 22.11 9.95
N ALA A 7 1.20 21.75 9.22
CA ALA A 7 1.11 21.96 7.78
C ALA A 7 0.57 23.34 7.39
N GLY A 8 -0.02 24.07 8.33
CA GLY A 8 -0.64 25.38 8.09
C GLY A 8 -1.90 25.31 7.23
N GLN A 9 -2.56 24.15 7.18
CA GLN A 9 -3.81 23.93 6.44
C GLN A 9 -4.67 22.86 7.14
N GLU A 10 -5.98 22.95 6.98
CA GLU A 10 -6.91 21.93 7.49
C GLU A 10 -7.05 20.78 6.48
N PHE A 11 -6.75 19.55 6.91
CA PHE A 11 -6.92 18.35 6.08
C PHE A 11 -8.33 17.76 6.19
N GLY A 12 -9.01 17.96 7.34
CA GLY A 12 -10.32 17.36 7.57
C GLY A 12 -10.31 15.85 7.39
N TYR A 13 -11.12 15.36 6.45
CA TYR A 13 -11.14 13.94 6.02
C TYR A 13 -10.27 13.66 4.79
N SER A 14 -9.38 14.56 4.40
CA SER A 14 -8.49 14.37 3.25
C SER A 14 -7.50 13.24 3.51
N LEU A 15 -7.30 12.37 2.51
CA LEU A 15 -6.30 11.32 2.54
C LEU A 15 -4.86 11.87 2.52
N ASP A 16 -4.67 13.12 2.12
CA ASP A 16 -3.39 13.81 2.14
C ASP A 16 -2.79 13.95 3.55
N ALA A 17 -3.62 13.90 4.60
CA ALA A 17 -3.15 13.90 5.99
C ALA A 17 -2.20 12.72 6.31
N TYR A 18 -2.31 11.64 5.56
CA TYR A 18 -1.48 10.43 5.73
C TYR A 18 -0.27 10.40 4.80
N ARG A 19 -0.08 11.42 3.97
CA ARG A 19 0.99 11.48 2.99
C ARG A 19 2.35 11.64 3.64
N SER A 20 3.25 10.71 3.36
CA SER A 20 4.64 10.73 3.83
C SER A 20 5.60 10.41 2.68
N ARG A 21 6.91 10.41 2.97
CA ARG A 21 7.94 10.08 1.98
C ARG A 21 8.83 8.99 2.52
N LEU A 22 9.14 8.01 1.68
CA LEU A 22 10.18 7.02 1.93
C LEU A 22 11.49 7.49 1.29
N VAL A 23 12.57 7.46 2.05
CA VAL A 23 13.92 7.70 1.56
C VAL A 23 14.77 6.49 1.90
N ILE A 24 15.34 5.85 0.87
CA ILE A 24 16.30 4.75 1.02
C ILE A 24 17.65 5.28 0.55
N TRP A 25 18.67 5.16 1.41
CA TRP A 25 20.03 5.55 1.07
C TRP A 25 20.98 4.37 1.16
N SER A 26 21.89 4.27 0.20
CA SER A 26 22.98 3.30 0.21
C SER A 26 24.27 3.96 -0.30
N GLY A 27 25.41 3.64 0.31
CA GLY A 27 26.71 4.12 -0.12
C GLY A 27 27.13 3.65 -1.52
N SER A 28 26.46 2.65 -2.09
CA SER A 28 26.68 2.15 -3.46
C SER A 28 25.85 2.89 -4.53
N MET A 29 24.96 3.81 -4.13
CA MET A 29 24.15 4.56 -5.08
C MET A 29 24.95 5.67 -5.73
N GLU A 30 25.14 5.57 -7.04
CA GLU A 30 25.85 6.60 -7.83
C GLU A 30 24.98 7.83 -8.11
N LYS A 31 23.66 7.62 -8.23
CA LYS A 31 22.69 8.67 -8.56
C LYS A 31 21.38 8.46 -7.82
N PRO A 32 20.69 9.56 -7.44
CA PRO A 32 19.36 9.43 -6.84
C PRO A 32 18.36 8.90 -7.87
N VAL A 33 17.52 7.96 -7.43
CA VAL A 33 16.37 7.46 -8.19
C VAL A 33 15.10 7.99 -7.54
N ARG A 34 14.24 8.64 -8.30
CA ARG A 34 12.95 9.13 -7.83
C ARG A 34 11.84 8.23 -8.36
N VAL A 35 11.05 7.69 -7.46
CA VAL A 35 9.87 6.88 -7.76
C VAL A 35 8.64 7.67 -7.35
N ASN A 36 7.73 7.92 -8.29
CA ASN A 36 6.49 8.68 -8.06
C ASN A 36 5.25 7.78 -7.90
N LYS A 37 5.45 6.46 -7.85
CA LYS A 37 4.39 5.50 -7.61
C LYS A 37 3.82 5.69 -6.19
N VAL A 38 2.48 5.62 -6.06
CA VAL A 38 1.85 5.55 -4.74
C VAL A 38 2.18 4.22 -4.07
N CYS A 39 2.60 4.29 -2.81
CA CYS A 39 2.99 3.13 -2.02
C CYS A 39 2.67 3.37 -0.54
N SER A 40 2.66 2.31 0.23
CA SER A 40 2.42 2.33 1.67
C SER A 40 3.53 1.65 2.46
N SER A 41 3.44 1.68 3.79
CA SER A 41 4.44 1.06 4.66
C SER A 41 4.59 -0.45 4.47
N ILE A 42 3.55 -1.16 4.03
CA ILE A 42 3.60 -2.60 3.76
C ILE A 42 4.49 -2.93 2.55
N ASP A 43 4.74 -1.98 1.65
CA ASP A 43 5.55 -2.13 0.45
C ASP A 43 7.06 -2.00 0.75
N ILE A 44 7.43 -1.50 1.93
CA ILE A 44 8.83 -1.31 2.33
C ILE A 44 9.58 -2.64 2.40
N LEU A 45 8.99 -3.64 3.06
CA LEU A 45 9.64 -4.93 3.26
C LEU A 45 9.98 -5.64 1.94
N PRO A 46 9.04 -5.90 1.01
CA PRO A 46 9.37 -6.55 -0.26
C PRO A 46 10.36 -5.73 -1.10
N THR A 47 10.28 -4.39 -1.05
CA THR A 47 11.24 -3.53 -1.74
C THR A 47 12.66 -3.70 -1.19
N LEU A 48 12.82 -3.71 0.13
CA LEU A 48 14.13 -3.91 0.75
C LEU A 48 14.68 -5.31 0.48
N LEU A 49 13.85 -6.35 0.57
CA LEU A 49 14.26 -7.73 0.28
C LEU A 49 14.79 -7.85 -1.17
N ASN A 50 14.08 -7.28 -2.14
CA ASN A 50 14.54 -7.27 -3.53
C ASN A 50 15.82 -6.45 -3.73
N LEU A 51 15.93 -5.27 -3.13
CA LEU A 51 17.14 -4.45 -3.19
C LEU A 51 18.37 -5.16 -2.59
N MET A 52 18.16 -5.99 -1.57
CA MET A 52 19.21 -6.77 -0.91
C MET A 52 19.48 -8.12 -1.59
N GLY A 53 18.71 -8.48 -2.61
CA GLY A 53 18.81 -9.77 -3.28
C GLY A 53 18.43 -10.96 -2.39
N ALA A 54 17.56 -10.73 -1.40
CA ALA A 54 17.10 -11.77 -0.51
C ALA A 54 16.03 -12.64 -1.18
N GLU A 55 16.17 -13.96 -1.06
CA GLU A 55 15.15 -14.89 -1.52
C GLU A 55 13.98 -14.92 -0.51
N TYR A 56 12.76 -14.75 -1.00
CA TYR A 56 11.54 -14.86 -0.19
C TYR A 56 10.35 -15.32 -1.03
N ASP A 57 9.35 -15.90 -0.38
CA ASP A 57 8.09 -16.23 -1.04
C ASP A 57 7.16 -15.02 -1.04
N SER A 58 7.02 -14.38 -2.20
CA SER A 58 6.19 -13.18 -2.36
C SER A 58 4.70 -13.41 -2.06
N ARG A 59 4.24 -14.67 -2.05
CA ARG A 59 2.85 -15.01 -1.70
C ARG A 59 2.55 -14.83 -0.22
N LEU A 60 3.60 -14.77 0.62
CA LEU A 60 3.50 -14.57 2.07
C LEU A 60 3.58 -13.09 2.47
N ILE A 61 3.78 -12.20 1.51
CA ILE A 61 3.92 -10.75 1.76
C ILE A 61 2.79 -10.01 1.03
N ILE A 62 2.01 -9.24 1.77
CA ILE A 62 0.87 -8.47 1.22
C ILE A 62 1.35 -7.30 0.37
N GLY A 63 2.43 -6.63 0.78
CA GLY A 63 3.02 -5.49 0.08
C GLY A 63 3.66 -5.87 -1.25
N ARG A 64 3.98 -4.85 -2.04
CA ARG A 64 4.60 -4.99 -3.37
C ARG A 64 5.95 -4.28 -3.39
N ASP A 65 6.85 -4.77 -4.23
CA ASP A 65 8.08 -4.02 -4.52
C ASP A 65 7.74 -2.70 -5.25
N ILE A 66 8.11 -1.59 -4.63
CA ILE A 66 7.89 -0.24 -5.16
C ILE A 66 8.60 -0.05 -6.51
N LEU A 67 9.71 -0.75 -6.73
CA LEU A 67 10.52 -0.65 -7.95
C LEU A 67 10.02 -1.55 -9.08
N SER A 68 9.05 -2.43 -8.82
CA SER A 68 8.43 -3.27 -9.86
C SER A 68 7.47 -2.49 -10.76
N ASP A 69 7.02 -3.12 -11.85
CA ASP A 69 6.01 -2.54 -12.77
C ASP A 69 4.57 -2.66 -12.25
N SER A 70 4.36 -3.16 -11.02
CA SER A 70 3.03 -3.23 -10.42
C SER A 70 2.41 -1.86 -10.22
N ALA A 71 1.12 -1.70 -10.45
CA ALA A 71 0.40 -0.45 -10.20
C ALA A 71 0.43 -0.07 -8.71
N GLY A 72 0.54 1.21 -8.41
CA GLY A 72 0.48 1.73 -7.05
C GLY A 72 -0.91 1.55 -6.44
N LEU A 73 -0.93 1.19 -5.16
CA LEU A 73 -2.18 1.10 -4.39
C LEU A 73 -1.88 1.25 -2.90
N VAL A 74 -2.53 2.21 -2.28
CA VAL A 74 -2.55 2.40 -0.82
C VAL A 74 -3.95 2.14 -0.32
N LEU A 75 -4.09 1.30 0.71
CA LEU A 75 -5.36 0.95 1.34
C LEU A 75 -5.42 1.54 2.74
N PHE A 76 -6.58 2.08 3.11
CA PHE A 76 -6.87 2.59 4.44
C PHE A 76 -7.88 1.67 5.15
N PRO A 77 -7.88 1.65 6.51
CA PRO A 77 -8.75 0.76 7.28
C PRO A 77 -10.25 0.96 7.04
N ASP A 78 -10.67 2.17 6.65
CA ASP A 78 -12.04 2.53 6.30
C ASP A 78 -12.45 2.14 4.87
N ARG A 79 -11.57 1.40 4.16
CA ARG A 79 -11.68 1.02 2.75
C ARG A 79 -11.54 2.18 1.76
N SER A 80 -11.10 3.35 2.21
CA SER A 80 -10.56 4.36 1.31
C SER A 80 -9.30 3.84 0.64
N TYR A 81 -8.97 4.34 -0.56
CA TYR A 81 -7.75 3.95 -1.24
C TYR A 81 -7.24 5.02 -2.20
N VAL A 82 -5.93 4.96 -2.46
CA VAL A 82 -5.25 5.81 -3.43
C VAL A 82 -4.54 4.92 -4.46
N THR A 83 -4.73 5.24 -5.73
CA THR A 83 -4.05 4.62 -6.88
C THR A 83 -3.11 5.63 -7.54
N ASP A 84 -2.42 5.24 -8.60
CA ASP A 84 -1.59 6.16 -9.38
C ASP A 84 -2.40 7.21 -10.18
N THR A 85 -3.72 7.02 -10.36
CA THR A 85 -4.57 7.87 -11.22
C THR A 85 -5.73 8.54 -10.49
N TYR A 86 -6.22 7.95 -9.41
CA TYR A 86 -7.34 8.49 -8.64
C TYR A 86 -7.29 8.04 -7.18
N GLU A 87 -8.03 8.75 -6.35
CA GLU A 87 -8.28 8.38 -4.96
C GLU A 87 -9.78 8.25 -4.70
N TYR A 88 -10.14 7.33 -3.82
CA TYR A 88 -11.49 7.15 -3.30
C TYR A 88 -11.50 7.31 -1.79
N ASN A 89 -12.33 8.23 -1.31
CA ASN A 89 -12.56 8.45 0.11
C ASN A 89 -13.90 7.83 0.51
N ALA A 90 -13.85 6.71 1.23
CA ALA A 90 -15.05 5.96 1.63
C ALA A 90 -15.89 6.71 2.67
N ALA A 91 -15.24 7.51 3.55
CA ALA A 91 -15.95 8.29 4.58
C ALA A 91 -16.81 9.39 3.97
N LEU A 92 -16.36 9.98 2.86
CA LEU A 92 -17.06 11.05 2.13
C LEU A 92 -17.85 10.53 0.92
N GLY A 93 -17.59 9.31 0.46
CA GLY A 93 -18.15 8.78 -0.80
C GLY A 93 -17.67 9.55 -2.02
N THR A 94 -16.46 10.13 -2.00
CA THR A 94 -15.94 10.99 -3.06
C THR A 94 -14.79 10.34 -3.82
N ILE A 95 -14.72 10.63 -5.12
CA ILE A 95 -13.63 10.24 -6.01
C ILE A 95 -12.93 11.52 -6.47
N VAL A 96 -11.60 11.53 -6.41
CA VAL A 96 -10.74 12.60 -6.94
C VAL A 96 -9.80 11.99 -7.96
N GLY A 97 -9.78 12.51 -9.18
CA GLY A 97 -9.05 11.97 -10.31
C GLY A 97 -9.97 11.44 -11.39
N ASP A 98 -9.40 10.72 -12.36
CA ASP A 98 -10.15 10.21 -13.53
C ASP A 98 -10.19 8.67 -13.49
N VAL A 99 -11.41 8.11 -13.48
CA VAL A 99 -11.66 6.67 -13.47
C VAL A 99 -12.99 6.36 -14.14
N SER A 100 -13.03 5.30 -14.97
CA SER A 100 -14.30 4.79 -15.51
C SER A 100 -15.07 4.00 -14.45
N ASP A 101 -16.40 3.96 -14.57
CA ASP A 101 -17.28 3.21 -13.65
C ASP A 101 -16.85 1.74 -13.58
N GLU A 102 -16.55 1.12 -14.72
CA GLU A 102 -16.08 -0.28 -14.76
C GLU A 102 -14.79 -0.51 -13.99
N THR A 103 -13.83 0.40 -14.14
CA THR A 103 -12.53 0.32 -13.40
C THR A 103 -12.73 0.56 -11.91
N PHE A 104 -13.60 1.50 -11.56
CA PHE A 104 -13.95 1.77 -10.18
C PHE A 104 -14.61 0.56 -9.50
N ASP A 105 -15.63 -0.03 -10.15
CA ASP A 105 -16.32 -1.21 -9.62
C ASP A 105 -15.38 -2.41 -9.46
N ALA A 106 -14.52 -2.65 -10.45
CA ALA A 106 -13.49 -3.69 -10.36
C ALA A 106 -12.52 -3.45 -9.18
N MET A 107 -12.13 -2.20 -8.94
CA MET A 107 -11.26 -1.85 -7.81
C MET A 107 -11.99 -2.02 -6.47
N GLN A 108 -13.25 -1.67 -6.37
CA GLN A 108 -14.05 -1.89 -5.16
C GLN A 108 -14.10 -3.38 -4.78
N LEU A 109 -14.34 -4.26 -5.75
CA LEU A 109 -14.29 -5.72 -5.54
C LEU A 109 -12.90 -6.17 -5.09
N TYR A 110 -11.84 -5.71 -5.77
CA TYR A 110 -10.47 -6.05 -5.42
C TYR A 110 -10.11 -5.61 -4.00
N VAL A 111 -10.51 -4.42 -3.58
CA VAL A 111 -10.29 -3.92 -2.21
C VAL A 111 -11.05 -4.78 -1.21
N ALA A 112 -12.33 -5.11 -1.48
CA ALA A 112 -13.11 -5.98 -0.61
C ALA A 112 -12.47 -7.36 -0.44
N ASP A 113 -11.98 -7.96 -1.50
CA ASP A 113 -11.27 -9.25 -1.47
C ASP A 113 -9.98 -9.18 -0.66
N LYS A 114 -9.23 -8.08 -0.73
CA LYS A 114 -8.02 -7.88 0.08
C LYS A 114 -8.32 -7.85 1.57
N PHE A 115 -9.37 -7.15 1.99
CA PHE A 115 -9.78 -7.13 3.39
C PHE A 115 -10.27 -8.50 3.85
N THR A 116 -11.09 -9.19 3.05
CA THR A 116 -11.55 -10.55 3.35
C THR A 116 -10.37 -11.52 3.49
N ALA A 117 -9.37 -11.42 2.62
CA ALA A 117 -8.17 -12.24 2.71
C ALA A 117 -7.36 -11.95 3.99
N ALA A 118 -7.23 -10.67 4.37
CA ALA A 118 -6.54 -10.27 5.59
C ALA A 118 -7.25 -10.80 6.85
N ASP A 119 -8.58 -10.70 6.89
CA ASP A 119 -9.40 -11.23 7.97
C ASP A 119 -9.22 -12.76 8.09
N ASN A 120 -9.31 -13.49 6.97
CA ASN A 120 -9.11 -14.94 6.93
C ASN A 120 -7.71 -15.35 7.41
N ILE A 121 -6.67 -14.64 7.00
CA ILE A 121 -5.27 -14.88 7.45
C ILE A 121 -5.18 -14.77 8.97
N THR A 122 -5.82 -13.74 9.53
CA THR A 122 -5.79 -13.46 10.98
C THR A 122 -6.59 -14.48 11.75
N GLU A 123 -7.83 -14.77 11.32
CA GLU A 123 -8.77 -15.68 12.02
C GLU A 123 -8.31 -17.15 11.98
N THR A 124 -7.71 -17.59 10.88
CA THR A 124 -7.28 -18.99 10.72
C THR A 124 -5.89 -19.29 11.25
N GLY A 125 -5.13 -18.26 11.67
CA GLY A 125 -3.72 -18.43 12.06
C GLY A 125 -2.85 -18.93 10.91
N TYR A 126 -3.14 -18.49 9.68
CA TYR A 126 -2.54 -18.94 8.43
C TYR A 126 -1.02 -19.07 8.46
N TYR A 127 -0.31 -18.10 9.02
CA TYR A 127 1.16 -18.16 9.10
C TYR A 127 1.69 -19.25 10.00
N SER A 128 0.97 -19.60 11.08
CA SER A 128 1.32 -20.74 11.93
C SER A 128 1.17 -22.07 11.18
N TYR A 129 0.11 -22.20 10.40
CA TYR A 129 -0.11 -23.38 9.53
C TYR A 129 0.99 -23.49 8.45
N VAL A 130 1.34 -22.38 7.78
CA VAL A 130 2.41 -22.36 6.77
C VAL A 130 3.75 -22.73 7.39
N ALA A 131 4.08 -22.21 8.58
CA ALA A 131 5.32 -22.54 9.27
C ALA A 131 5.41 -24.04 9.62
N GLU A 132 4.31 -24.64 10.08
CA GLU A 132 4.23 -26.08 10.34
C GLU A 132 4.40 -26.90 9.06
N TYR A 133 3.69 -26.51 7.97
CA TYR A 133 3.77 -27.19 6.67
C TYR A 133 5.17 -27.14 6.04
N LEU A 134 5.89 -26.02 6.20
CA LEU A 134 7.26 -25.86 5.70
C LEU A 134 8.32 -26.53 6.61
N GLY A 135 7.91 -27.11 7.74
CA GLY A 135 8.81 -27.83 8.66
C GLY A 135 9.81 -26.94 9.37
N LYS A 136 9.45 -25.70 9.61
CA LYS A 136 10.29 -24.69 10.28
C LYS A 136 9.75 -24.34 11.64
#